data_7e22afef398cc2da092d8dcd5e7fe204
#
_entry.id   7e22afef398cc2da092d8dcd5e7fe204
#
_cell.length_a   1.000
_cell.length_b   1.000
_cell.length_c   1.000
_cell.angle_alpha   90.00
_cell.angle_beta   90.00
_cell.angle_gamma   90.00
#
_symmetry.space_group_name_H-M   'P 1'
#
loop_
_entity.id
_entity.type
_entity.pdbx_description
1 polymer ?
#
loop_
_entity_poly.entity_id
_entity_poly.type
_entity_poly.pdbx_seq_one_letter_code
_entity_poly.pdbx_strand_id
1 'polypeptide(L)'
;MNTCLIGLSVDSNASHLAWLYDIYCKTGIRVPFPIIADRNGEIARKYGMISSDVSTTETVRNVFIIDDKGIVRLILVYPMNVGRCIPEILRALTALQIADSNEASTPANWVPCQPVILPPPQTFAELELRRKEIEKRQNGMTWYLSFKTPNNCEKCIEDK
;
A
#
# COMPACT_ATOMS: atom_id res chain seq x y z
N MET A 1 -4.06 3.02 -11.13
CA MET A 1 -4.31 2.02 -10.03
C MET A 1 -5.80 1.95 -9.76
N ASN A 2 -6.37 0.77 -9.60
CA ASN A 2 -7.78 0.59 -9.21
C ASN A 2 -7.90 0.74 -7.69
N THR A 3 -7.97 1.98 -7.19
CA THR A 3 -7.92 2.28 -5.75
C THR A 3 -8.68 3.56 -5.47
N CYS A 4 -9.53 3.54 -4.45
CA CYS A 4 -10.24 4.70 -3.93
C CYS A 4 -9.50 5.26 -2.72
N LEU A 5 -9.35 6.58 -2.66
CA LEU A 5 -8.76 7.29 -1.55
C LEU A 5 -9.85 7.90 -0.67
N ILE A 6 -9.72 7.77 0.65
CA ILE A 6 -10.60 8.38 1.65
C ILE A 6 -9.71 9.05 2.70
N GLY A 7 -9.98 10.33 2.96
CA GLY A 7 -9.37 11.03 4.09
C GLY A 7 -10.19 10.86 5.36
N LEU A 8 -9.55 10.98 6.53
CA LEU A 8 -10.21 11.03 7.83
C LEU A 8 -9.48 11.99 8.74
N SER A 9 -10.23 12.86 9.41
CA SER A 9 -9.73 13.66 10.53
C SER A 9 -10.82 13.92 11.56
N VAL A 10 -10.41 14.32 12.76
CA VAL A 10 -11.32 14.69 13.86
C VAL A 10 -11.91 16.11 13.73
N ASP A 11 -11.61 16.80 12.64
CA ASP A 11 -12.12 18.13 12.36
C ASP A 11 -13.60 18.11 11.93
N SER A 12 -14.23 19.30 11.96
CA SER A 12 -15.60 19.47 11.52
C SER A 12 -15.72 19.56 9.98
N ASN A 13 -16.92 19.30 9.46
CA ASN A 13 -17.20 19.52 8.04
C ASN A 13 -16.91 20.97 7.60
N ALA A 14 -17.22 21.96 8.44
CA ALA A 14 -16.95 23.36 8.13
C ALA A 14 -15.45 23.63 8.04
N SER A 15 -14.65 23.05 8.93
CA SER A 15 -13.18 23.14 8.87
C SER A 15 -12.62 22.48 7.61
N HIS A 16 -13.13 21.29 7.24
CA HIS A 16 -12.75 20.62 6.00
C HIS A 16 -13.06 21.46 4.76
N LEU A 17 -14.26 22.03 4.69
CA LEU A 17 -14.66 22.87 3.57
C LEU A 17 -13.77 24.12 3.45
N ALA A 18 -13.50 24.79 4.57
CA ALA A 18 -12.61 25.95 4.60
C ALA A 18 -11.19 25.59 4.13
N TRP A 19 -10.65 24.47 4.62
CA TRP A 19 -9.33 23.99 4.23
C TRP A 19 -9.26 23.59 2.75
N LEU A 20 -10.24 22.85 2.25
CA LEU A 20 -10.32 22.46 0.84
C LEU A 20 -10.43 23.67 -0.09
N TYR A 21 -11.22 24.68 0.32
CA TYR A 21 -11.35 25.93 -0.42
C TYR A 21 -10.03 26.72 -0.44
N ASP A 22 -9.35 26.80 0.70
CA ASP A 22 -8.04 27.47 0.80
C ASP A 22 -6.99 26.80 -0.10
N ILE A 23 -6.93 25.46 -0.12
CA ILE A 23 -6.06 24.71 -1.06
C ILE A 23 -6.40 25.09 -2.50
N TYR A 24 -7.69 25.04 -2.86
CA TYR A 24 -8.12 25.39 -4.21
C TYR A 24 -7.70 26.80 -4.60
N CYS A 25 -7.95 27.79 -3.74
CA CYS A 25 -7.59 29.19 -4.00
C CYS A 25 -6.10 29.40 -4.17
N LYS A 26 -5.26 28.68 -3.40
CA LYS A 26 -3.81 28.86 -3.42
C LYS A 26 -3.09 28.05 -4.49
N THR A 27 -3.63 26.89 -4.88
CA THR A 27 -2.93 25.93 -5.75
C THR A 27 -3.66 25.63 -7.05
N GLY A 28 -4.95 25.98 -7.16
CA GLY A 28 -5.84 25.57 -8.25
C GLY A 28 -6.25 24.08 -8.18
N ILE A 29 -5.76 23.34 -7.18
CA ILE A 29 -6.03 21.90 -7.06
C ILE A 29 -7.32 21.66 -6.30
N ARG A 30 -8.27 20.96 -6.92
CA ARG A 30 -9.47 20.47 -6.24
C ARG A 30 -9.20 19.07 -5.74
N VAL A 31 -9.27 18.84 -4.42
CA VAL A 31 -9.12 17.51 -3.82
C VAL A 31 -10.27 16.60 -4.30
N PRO A 32 -9.98 15.47 -4.99
CA PRO A 32 -10.99 14.68 -5.69
C PRO A 32 -11.60 13.54 -4.86
N PHE A 33 -11.25 13.41 -3.59
CA PHE A 33 -11.69 12.31 -2.72
C PHE A 33 -12.42 12.81 -1.48
N PRO A 34 -13.33 12.01 -0.90
CA PRO A 34 -14.08 12.37 0.29
C PRO A 34 -13.20 12.40 1.54
N ILE A 35 -13.57 13.24 2.49
CA ILE A 35 -12.95 13.35 3.81
C ILE A 35 -14.02 13.13 4.89
N ILE A 36 -13.79 12.16 5.75
CA ILE A 36 -14.65 11.84 6.89
C ILE A 36 -14.36 12.83 8.03
N ALA A 37 -15.41 13.48 8.54
CA ALA A 37 -15.34 14.34 9.73
C ALA A 37 -15.67 13.52 10.98
N ASP A 38 -14.68 12.92 11.59
CA ASP A 38 -14.81 12.06 12.77
C ASP A 38 -14.66 12.86 14.07
N ARG A 39 -15.57 13.84 14.29
CA ARG A 39 -15.49 14.78 15.42
C ARG A 39 -15.41 14.13 16.78
N ASN A 40 -16.06 13.00 16.96
CA ASN A 40 -16.06 12.26 18.22
C ASN A 40 -14.84 11.32 18.34
N GLY A 41 -14.05 11.18 17.28
CA GLY A 41 -12.90 10.26 17.22
C GLY A 41 -13.29 8.79 17.31
N GLU A 42 -14.54 8.43 17.03
CA GLU A 42 -15.01 7.04 17.11
C GLU A 42 -14.35 6.13 16.09
N ILE A 43 -14.27 6.60 14.85
CA ILE A 43 -13.62 5.86 13.78
C ILE A 43 -12.11 5.81 14.03
N ALA A 44 -11.52 6.93 14.40
CA ALA A 44 -10.09 7.02 14.71
C ALA A 44 -9.70 6.07 15.85
N ARG A 45 -10.50 5.96 16.91
CA ARG A 45 -10.26 4.99 18.00
C ARG A 45 -10.42 3.55 17.52
N LYS A 46 -11.46 3.27 16.72
CA LYS A 46 -11.70 1.93 16.17
C LYS A 46 -10.53 1.44 15.31
N TYR A 47 -9.85 2.36 14.60
CA TYR A 47 -8.66 2.07 13.81
C TYR A 47 -7.34 2.19 14.58
N GLY A 48 -7.38 2.45 15.90
CA GLY A 48 -6.18 2.61 16.72
C GLY A 48 -5.35 3.86 16.36
N MET A 49 -5.98 4.88 15.80
CA MET A 49 -5.30 6.12 15.39
C MET A 49 -5.16 7.13 16.54
N ILE A 50 -5.91 6.96 17.61
CA ILE A 50 -5.83 7.75 18.84
C ILE A 50 -5.33 6.83 19.94
N SER A 51 -4.20 7.18 20.55
CA SER A 51 -3.60 6.49 21.70
C SER A 51 -3.49 7.45 22.86
N SER A 52 -3.91 7.01 24.05
CA SER A 52 -3.77 7.79 25.31
C SER A 52 -2.31 8.17 25.61
N ASP A 53 -1.37 7.37 25.11
CA ASP A 53 0.06 7.56 25.36
C ASP A 53 0.69 8.65 24.47
N VAL A 54 0.03 9.00 23.37
CA VAL A 54 0.51 10.01 22.41
C VAL A 54 -0.35 11.27 22.45
N SER A 55 -1.66 11.12 22.35
CA SER A 55 -2.66 12.21 22.44
C SER A 55 -4.03 11.61 22.66
N THR A 56 -4.87 12.27 23.42
CA THR A 56 -6.28 11.89 23.62
C THR A 56 -7.22 12.48 22.56
N THR A 57 -6.76 13.44 21.77
CA THR A 57 -7.58 14.24 20.84
C THR A 57 -7.05 14.29 19.43
N GLU A 58 -5.76 14.03 19.22
CA GLU A 58 -5.13 14.11 17.91
C GLU A 58 -4.80 12.73 17.36
N THR A 59 -5.02 12.51 16.08
CA THR A 59 -4.71 11.26 15.40
C THR A 59 -3.27 11.24 14.93
N VAL A 60 -2.55 10.12 15.15
CA VAL A 60 -1.27 9.87 14.48
C VAL A 60 -1.50 9.77 12.95
N ARG A 61 -0.44 10.01 12.18
CA ARG A 61 -0.52 10.03 10.70
C ARG A 61 -0.49 8.61 10.14
N ASN A 62 -1.62 7.93 10.16
CA ASN A 62 -1.74 6.57 9.63
C ASN A 62 -2.15 6.54 8.16
N VAL A 63 -1.75 5.47 7.50
CA VAL A 63 -2.27 5.04 6.19
C VAL A 63 -2.66 3.59 6.31
N PHE A 64 -3.89 3.26 5.94
CA PHE A 64 -4.42 1.90 5.87
C PHE A 64 -4.62 1.54 4.40
N ILE A 65 -4.07 0.41 3.97
CA ILE A 65 -4.41 -0.19 2.68
C ILE A 65 -5.36 -1.34 2.97
N ILE A 66 -6.55 -1.24 2.43
CA ILE A 66 -7.65 -2.18 2.64
C ILE A 66 -8.02 -2.77 1.27
N ASP A 67 -8.14 -4.09 1.20
CA ASP A 67 -8.49 -4.77 -0.04
C ASP A 67 -10.01 -4.72 -0.32
N ASP A 68 -10.42 -5.29 -1.46
CA ASP A 68 -11.81 -5.38 -1.90
C ASP A 68 -12.69 -6.27 -1.02
N LYS A 69 -12.08 -7.08 -0.16
CA LYS A 69 -12.76 -7.93 0.84
C LYS A 69 -12.91 -7.22 2.20
N GLY A 70 -12.43 -5.97 2.31
CA GLY A 70 -12.46 -5.20 3.56
C GLY A 70 -11.36 -5.60 4.55
N ILE A 71 -10.33 -6.31 4.11
CA ILE A 71 -9.22 -6.74 4.97
C ILE A 71 -8.11 -5.70 4.95
N VAL A 72 -7.66 -5.27 6.12
CA VAL A 72 -6.48 -4.40 6.25
C VAL A 72 -5.23 -5.20 5.89
N ARG A 73 -4.59 -4.84 4.78
CA ARG A 73 -3.41 -5.52 4.25
C ARG A 73 -2.10 -4.91 4.69
N LEU A 74 -2.09 -3.60 4.94
CA LEU A 74 -0.91 -2.88 5.36
C LEU A 74 -1.29 -1.62 6.14
N ILE A 75 -0.51 -1.32 7.17
CA ILE A 75 -0.63 -0.09 7.95
C ILE A 75 0.73 0.59 7.98
N LEU A 76 0.77 1.87 7.60
CA LEU A 76 1.92 2.74 7.80
C LEU A 76 1.59 3.75 8.88
N VAL A 77 2.42 3.81 9.91
CA VAL A 77 2.25 4.71 11.06
C VAL A 77 3.38 5.71 11.09
N TYR A 78 3.04 6.99 10.95
CA TYR A 78 3.98 8.08 11.02
C TYR A 78 3.71 8.91 12.29
N PRO A 79 4.74 9.32 13.04
CA PRO A 79 4.55 10.25 14.13
C PRO A 79 4.10 11.62 13.60
N MET A 80 3.53 12.45 14.48
CA MET A 80 2.90 13.72 14.06
C MET A 80 3.86 14.70 13.39
N ASN A 81 5.13 14.66 13.74
CA ASN A 81 6.19 15.52 13.19
C ASN A 81 6.83 14.99 11.90
N VAL A 82 6.36 13.83 11.40
CA VAL A 82 6.89 13.23 10.16
C VAL A 82 5.79 13.19 9.10
N GLY A 83 6.06 13.78 7.93
CA GLY A 83 5.18 13.72 6.77
C GLY A 83 5.16 12.31 6.15
N ARG A 84 4.04 11.97 5.50
CA ARG A 84 3.91 10.71 4.76
C ARG A 84 4.78 10.71 3.51
N CYS A 85 5.46 9.60 3.23
CA CYS A 85 6.17 9.38 1.98
C CYS A 85 5.19 8.82 0.94
N ILE A 86 4.64 9.66 0.07
CA ILE A 86 3.64 9.25 -0.93
C ILE A 86 4.20 8.20 -1.90
N PRO A 87 5.43 8.33 -2.43
CA PRO A 87 6.03 7.28 -3.27
C PRO A 87 6.08 5.91 -2.59
N GLU A 88 6.34 5.84 -1.29
CA GLU A 88 6.33 4.57 -0.55
C GLU A 88 4.92 4.00 -0.41
N ILE A 89 3.92 4.82 -0.18
CA ILE A 89 2.52 4.37 -0.14
C ILE A 89 2.12 3.77 -1.49
N LEU A 90 2.47 4.43 -2.59
CA LEU A 90 2.21 3.93 -3.94
C LEU A 90 2.99 2.65 -4.25
N ARG A 91 4.28 2.59 -3.85
CA ARG A 91 5.10 1.38 -3.98
C ARG A 91 4.48 0.20 -3.24
N ALA A 92 4.07 0.41 -1.98
CA ALA A 92 3.47 -0.62 -1.14
C ALA A 92 2.14 -1.12 -1.70
N LEU A 93 1.28 -0.21 -2.19
CA LEU A 93 0.02 -0.55 -2.85
C LEU A 93 0.28 -1.40 -4.11
N THR A 94 1.22 -0.98 -4.96
CA THR A 94 1.60 -1.72 -6.17
C THR A 94 2.17 -3.10 -5.81
N ALA A 95 2.99 -3.19 -4.76
CA ALA A 95 3.55 -4.46 -4.29
C ALA A 95 2.45 -5.44 -3.88
N LEU A 96 1.43 -4.99 -3.14
CA LEU A 96 0.28 -5.82 -2.76
C LEU A 96 -0.50 -6.31 -4.00
N GLN A 97 -0.80 -5.41 -4.93
CA GLN A 97 -1.53 -5.75 -6.15
C GLN A 97 -0.77 -6.74 -7.04
N ILE A 98 0.55 -6.57 -7.16
CA ILE A 98 1.41 -7.48 -7.94
C ILE A 98 1.54 -8.83 -7.23
N ALA A 99 1.71 -8.86 -5.92
CA ALA A 99 1.78 -10.10 -5.14
C ALA A 99 0.51 -10.93 -5.32
N ASP A 100 -0.67 -10.29 -5.17
CA ASP A 100 -1.96 -10.96 -5.31
C ASP A 100 -2.20 -11.45 -6.75
N SER A 101 -1.98 -10.61 -7.76
CA SER A 101 -2.23 -10.97 -9.16
C SER A 101 -1.25 -12.02 -9.72
N ASN A 102 -0.10 -12.21 -9.10
CA ASN A 102 0.91 -13.16 -9.51
C ASN A 102 1.02 -14.38 -8.59
N GLU A 103 0.22 -14.46 -7.52
CA GLU A 103 0.34 -15.48 -6.48
C GLU A 103 1.80 -15.64 -6.01
N ALA A 104 2.45 -14.50 -5.71
CA ALA A 104 3.87 -14.41 -5.48
C ALA A 104 4.16 -13.44 -4.32
N SER A 105 5.42 -13.35 -3.90
CA SER A 105 5.86 -12.40 -2.88
C SER A 105 6.84 -11.39 -3.48
N THR A 106 6.77 -10.15 -3.03
CA THR A 106 7.77 -9.14 -3.38
C THR A 106 8.95 -9.25 -2.42
N PRO A 107 10.22 -9.25 -2.93
CA PRO A 107 11.39 -9.23 -2.05
C PRO A 107 11.55 -7.90 -1.31
N ALA A 108 12.48 -7.86 -0.33
CA ALA A 108 12.86 -6.62 0.31
C ALA A 108 13.36 -5.60 -0.74
N ASN A 109 13.05 -4.33 -0.51
CA ASN A 109 13.37 -3.21 -1.40
C ASN A 109 12.79 -3.31 -2.82
N TRP A 110 11.81 -4.16 -3.03
CA TRP A 110 11.17 -4.31 -4.32
C TRP A 110 10.56 -2.98 -4.81
N VAL A 111 10.79 -2.69 -6.07
CA VAL A 111 10.13 -1.61 -6.80
C VAL A 111 9.39 -2.17 -8.02
N PRO A 112 8.39 -1.45 -8.57
CA PRO A 112 7.66 -1.90 -9.75
C PRO A 112 8.58 -2.39 -10.86
N CYS A 113 8.16 -3.46 -11.53
CA CYS A 113 8.88 -4.16 -12.60
C CYS A 113 10.08 -5.03 -12.18
N GLN A 114 10.46 -5.05 -10.94
CA GLN A 114 11.44 -6.04 -10.46
C GLN A 114 10.84 -7.44 -10.32
N PRO A 115 11.67 -8.48 -10.38
CA PRO A 115 11.23 -9.86 -10.17
C PRO A 115 10.54 -10.08 -8.83
N VAL A 116 9.58 -11.00 -8.82
CA VAL A 116 8.87 -11.47 -7.63
C VAL A 116 9.29 -12.88 -7.27
N ILE A 117 9.16 -13.24 -6.00
CA ILE A 117 9.53 -14.56 -5.46
C ILE A 117 8.34 -15.50 -5.65
N LEU A 118 8.59 -16.64 -6.27
CA LEU A 118 7.60 -17.71 -6.39
C LEU A 118 7.41 -18.44 -5.07
N PRO A 119 6.19 -18.88 -4.72
CA PRO A 119 5.97 -19.74 -3.57
C PRO A 119 6.80 -21.04 -3.72
N PRO A 120 7.30 -21.62 -2.62
CA PRO A 120 8.05 -22.87 -2.68
C PRO A 120 7.17 -24.01 -3.16
N PRO A 121 7.74 -25.00 -3.86
CA PRO A 121 7.03 -26.22 -4.24
C PRO A 121 6.41 -26.92 -3.04
N GLN A 122 5.24 -27.48 -3.21
CA GLN A 122 4.50 -28.21 -2.17
C GLN A 122 4.62 -29.72 -2.35
N THR A 123 5.04 -30.20 -3.53
CA THR A 123 5.21 -31.61 -3.86
C THR A 123 6.61 -31.88 -4.40
N PHE A 124 7.04 -33.15 -4.32
CA PHE A 124 8.33 -33.57 -4.87
C PHE A 124 8.39 -33.40 -6.40
N ALA A 125 7.29 -33.63 -7.09
CA ALA A 125 7.20 -33.42 -8.53
C ALA A 125 7.37 -31.95 -8.91
N GLU A 126 6.76 -31.02 -8.19
CA GLU A 126 6.95 -29.58 -8.38
C GLU A 126 8.39 -29.15 -8.08
N LEU A 127 9.01 -29.75 -7.04
CA LEU A 127 10.42 -29.51 -6.73
C LEU A 127 11.33 -29.90 -7.89
N GLU A 128 11.13 -31.08 -8.47
CA GLU A 128 11.94 -31.54 -9.61
C GLU A 128 11.77 -30.64 -10.84
N LEU A 129 10.53 -30.22 -11.13
CA LEU A 129 10.26 -29.28 -12.21
C LEU A 129 10.97 -27.93 -11.97
N ARG A 130 10.84 -27.40 -10.74
CA ARG A 130 11.47 -26.13 -10.35
C ARG A 130 13.00 -26.17 -10.48
N ARG A 131 13.62 -27.27 -10.06
CA ARG A 131 15.08 -27.45 -10.21
C ARG A 131 15.50 -27.44 -11.68
N LYS A 132 14.80 -28.16 -12.55
CA LYS A 132 15.05 -28.17 -13.98
C LYS A 132 14.90 -26.80 -14.64
N GLU A 133 13.91 -26.02 -14.18
CA GLU A 133 13.70 -24.64 -14.66
C GLU A 133 14.85 -23.70 -14.25
N ILE A 134 15.31 -23.80 -13.01
CA ILE A 134 16.41 -22.99 -12.51
C ILE A 134 17.69 -23.31 -13.28
N GLU A 135 18.00 -24.60 -13.48
CA GLU A 135 19.15 -25.04 -14.24
C GLU A 135 19.15 -24.53 -15.69
N LYS A 136 17.96 -24.44 -16.32
CA LYS A 136 17.82 -23.93 -17.69
C LYS A 136 17.89 -22.41 -17.80
N ARG A 137 17.32 -21.68 -16.86
CA ARG A 137 17.08 -20.23 -16.98
C ARG A 137 17.99 -19.38 -16.10
N GLN A 138 18.72 -19.95 -15.17
CA GLN A 138 19.53 -19.26 -14.16
C GLN A 138 18.75 -18.16 -13.38
N ASN A 139 17.44 -18.30 -13.25
CA ASN A 139 16.54 -17.30 -12.66
C ASN A 139 16.18 -17.59 -11.19
N GLY A 140 17.03 -18.31 -10.48
CA GLY A 140 16.85 -18.61 -9.07
C GLY A 140 18.17 -18.96 -8.39
N MET A 141 18.24 -18.68 -7.09
CA MET A 141 19.39 -19.07 -6.26
C MET A 141 19.24 -20.53 -5.80
N THR A 142 18.02 -20.93 -5.48
CA THR A 142 17.69 -22.28 -5.01
C THR A 142 16.21 -22.60 -5.37
N TRP A 143 15.82 -23.87 -5.22
CA TRP A 143 14.45 -24.31 -5.49
C TRP A 143 13.39 -23.64 -4.60
N TYR A 144 13.76 -23.20 -3.39
CA TYR A 144 12.88 -22.48 -2.46
C TYR A 144 12.95 -20.95 -2.62
N LEU A 145 13.96 -20.43 -3.33
CA LEU A 145 14.12 -19.01 -3.62
C LEU A 145 14.33 -18.82 -5.13
N SER A 146 13.24 -18.86 -5.84
CA SER A 146 13.20 -18.67 -7.28
C SER A 146 12.35 -17.47 -7.65
N PHE A 147 12.70 -16.81 -8.75
CA PHE A 147 12.13 -15.56 -9.17
C PHE A 147 11.41 -15.68 -10.51
N LYS A 148 10.39 -14.85 -10.72
CA LYS A 148 9.81 -14.63 -12.04
C LYS A 148 9.62 -13.13 -12.28
N THR A 149 9.65 -12.72 -13.55
CA THR A 149 9.18 -11.38 -13.92
C THR A 149 7.66 -11.32 -13.76
N PRO A 150 7.11 -10.31 -13.09
CA PRO A 150 5.67 -10.22 -12.89
C PRO A 150 4.96 -9.98 -14.22
N ASN A 151 3.76 -10.55 -14.36
CA ASN A 151 2.86 -10.21 -15.44
C ASN A 151 2.40 -8.75 -15.24
N ASN A 152 2.16 -8.00 -16.29
CA ASN A 152 1.70 -6.59 -16.26
C ASN A 152 2.76 -5.54 -15.86
N CYS A 153 4.04 -5.80 -16.10
CA CYS A 153 5.10 -4.81 -15.86
C CYS A 153 5.02 -3.58 -16.77
N GLU A 154 4.43 -3.70 -17.95
CA GLU A 154 4.38 -2.63 -18.96
C GLU A 154 3.51 -1.42 -18.54
N LYS A 155 2.57 -1.59 -17.63
CA LYS A 155 1.68 -0.50 -17.17
C LYS A 155 2.30 0.48 -16.18
N CYS A 156 3.50 0.23 -15.69
CA CYS A 156 4.18 1.09 -14.70
C CYS A 156 5.07 2.17 -15.34
N ILE A 157 5.24 2.18 -16.66
CA ILE A 157 6.21 3.05 -17.36
C ILE A 157 5.55 4.29 -17.96
N GLU A 158 4.23 4.33 -18.15
CA GLU A 158 3.54 5.41 -18.87
C GLU A 158 3.06 6.58 -17.99
N ASP A 159 3.19 6.52 -16.66
CA ASP A 159 2.84 7.62 -15.75
C ASP A 159 4.11 8.38 -15.26
N LYS A 160 4.92 8.87 -16.18
CA LYS A 160 5.96 9.88 -15.92
C LYS A 160 5.56 11.23 -16.47
#